data_ed8e8e6befdc14e066f5ae2fe7d11af7
#
_entry.id   ed8e8e6befdc14e066f5ae2fe7d11af7
#
_cell.length_a   1.000
_cell.length_b   1.000
_cell.length_c   1.000
_cell.angle_alpha   90.00
_cell.angle_beta   90.00
_cell.angle_gamma   90.00
#
_symmetry.space_group_name_H-M   'P 1'
#
loop_
_entity.id
_entity.type
_entity.pdbx_description
1 polymer ?
#
loop_
_entity_poly.entity_id
_entity_poly.type
_entity_poly.pdbx_seq_one_letter_code
_entity_poly.pdbx_strand_id
1 'polypeptide(L)'
;MHLESVRELKIEANQLIEKIIKESVIPQSFSKKHDSWNWTGLGIHPTGKRDDYKLAIHVNDKSDLALIKEKVEYLAKGEVDIRITGNVYPQNSVRPYYKRPLSIGLSISRTHPTSAGTLGCFVQKRGQADLLILSCNHVLANTNNAHIGDSIIQPAVEDGGNPETECIANLYEFIQLRAGQPNFADAAIAKVNNINEIERLCPFHESNLLQLFCRGEYLEETRHLVVAKVGRSSNLTVGRINAVEMEQQVLYENNGSYMKVTFPNLTAIEGLNNEPFSELGDSGSIIVNIKGEPIGLLVGGARKNQLISYANPIELVCQELNIELAHR
;
A
#
# COMPACT_ATOMS: atom_id res chain seq x y z
N MET A 1 -10.10 6.16 22.88
CA MET A 1 -9.03 5.56 23.76
C MET A 1 -7.69 6.22 23.53
N HIS A 2 -6.76 6.22 24.52
CA HIS A 2 -5.36 6.58 24.30
C HIS A 2 -4.62 5.53 23.47
N LEU A 3 -3.54 5.93 22.77
CA LEU A 3 -2.81 5.08 21.84
C LEU A 3 -2.33 3.76 22.47
N GLU A 4 -1.72 3.82 23.65
CA GLU A 4 -1.24 2.60 24.33
C GLU A 4 -2.38 1.64 24.69
N SER A 5 -3.51 2.17 25.17
CA SER A 5 -4.67 1.34 25.49
C SER A 5 -5.26 0.64 24.27
N VAL A 6 -5.26 1.29 23.10
CA VAL A 6 -5.75 0.64 21.88
C VAL A 6 -4.72 -0.35 21.30
N ARG A 7 -3.42 -0.17 21.53
CA ARG A 7 -2.38 -1.16 21.18
C ARG A 7 -2.53 -2.44 22.01
N GLU A 8 -2.75 -2.32 23.31
CA GLU A 8 -3.04 -3.46 24.19
C GLU A 8 -4.33 -4.17 23.72
N LEU A 9 -5.40 -3.41 23.48
CA LEU A 9 -6.66 -3.95 22.98
C LEU A 9 -6.50 -4.67 21.63
N LYS A 10 -5.66 -4.16 20.73
CA LYS A 10 -5.34 -4.82 19.45
C LYS A 10 -4.75 -6.22 19.67
N ILE A 11 -3.84 -6.37 20.64
CA ILE A 11 -3.24 -7.66 20.99
C ILE A 11 -4.30 -8.63 21.52
N GLU A 12 -5.15 -8.17 22.44
CA GLU A 12 -6.24 -8.98 23.00
C GLU A 12 -7.26 -9.40 21.92
N ALA A 13 -7.61 -8.46 21.02
CA ALA A 13 -8.52 -8.72 19.91
C ALA A 13 -7.95 -9.74 18.95
N ASN A 14 -6.64 -9.69 18.65
CA ASN A 14 -5.98 -10.68 17.81
C ASN A 14 -6.09 -12.09 18.41
N GLN A 15 -5.75 -12.25 19.68
CA GLN A 15 -5.85 -13.52 20.39
C GLN A 15 -7.29 -14.06 20.43
N LEU A 16 -8.27 -13.17 20.65
CA LEU A 16 -9.69 -13.54 20.63
C LEU A 16 -10.13 -14.02 19.26
N ILE A 17 -9.77 -13.32 18.20
CA ILE A 17 -10.13 -13.68 16.82
C ILE A 17 -9.47 -14.99 16.41
N GLU A 18 -8.19 -15.19 16.70
CA GLU A 18 -7.51 -16.47 16.44
C GLU A 18 -8.18 -17.64 17.17
N LYS A 19 -8.63 -17.44 18.42
CA LYS A 19 -9.36 -18.45 19.17
C LYS A 19 -10.70 -18.77 18.51
N ILE A 20 -11.47 -17.76 18.11
CA ILE A 20 -12.75 -17.93 17.41
C ILE A 20 -12.55 -18.72 16.12
N ILE A 21 -11.51 -18.40 15.35
CA ILE A 21 -11.17 -19.08 14.11
C ILE A 21 -10.87 -20.56 14.36
N LYS A 22 -10.02 -20.87 15.35
CA LYS A 22 -9.67 -22.26 15.70
C LYS A 22 -10.88 -23.07 16.17
N GLU A 23 -11.80 -22.44 16.90
CA GLU A 23 -13.02 -23.09 17.40
C GLU A 23 -14.09 -23.26 16.30
N SER A 24 -14.07 -22.45 15.24
CA SER A 24 -15.02 -22.45 14.12
C SER A 24 -14.71 -23.48 13.04
N VAL A 25 -13.59 -24.21 13.12
CA VAL A 25 -13.22 -25.28 12.16
C VAL A 25 -14.20 -26.44 12.27
N ILE A 26 -15.24 -26.42 11.45
CA ILE A 26 -16.24 -27.51 11.27
C ILE A 26 -15.56 -28.68 10.55
N PRO A 27 -15.99 -29.97 10.85
CA PRO A 27 -15.36 -31.16 10.30
C PRO A 27 -15.28 -31.22 8.80
N GLN A 28 -14.22 -31.80 8.26
CA GLN A 28 -13.75 -31.89 6.86
C GLN A 28 -14.75 -32.32 5.78
N SER A 29 -16.00 -32.59 6.06
CA SER A 29 -16.99 -33.03 5.07
C SER A 29 -17.63 -31.91 4.24
N PHE A 30 -17.35 -30.63 4.51
CA PHE A 30 -17.83 -29.46 3.77
C PHE A 30 -16.72 -28.60 3.18
N SER A 31 -15.53 -29.13 2.95
CA SER A 31 -14.26 -28.43 2.73
C SER A 31 -14.06 -27.72 1.40
N LYS A 32 -15.04 -27.60 0.50
CA LYS A 32 -14.85 -26.88 -0.79
C LYS A 32 -15.22 -25.40 -0.78
N LYS A 33 -15.72 -24.85 0.33
CA LYS A 33 -16.07 -23.42 0.44
C LYS A 33 -15.31 -22.65 1.55
N HIS A 34 -14.57 -23.31 2.42
CA HIS A 34 -13.97 -22.71 3.61
C HIS A 34 -12.43 -22.79 3.69
N ASP A 35 -11.73 -23.11 2.60
CA ASP A 35 -10.26 -22.97 2.55
C ASP A 35 -9.78 -21.50 2.54
N SER A 36 -10.66 -20.55 2.78
CA SER A 36 -10.36 -19.14 2.77
C SER A 36 -10.88 -18.42 4.01
N TRP A 37 -10.48 -18.82 5.19
CA TRP A 37 -10.37 -17.82 6.26
C TRP A 37 -9.32 -16.82 5.82
N ASN A 38 -9.76 -15.85 5.06
CA ASN A 38 -8.97 -14.72 4.69
C ASN A 38 -8.95 -13.81 5.89
N TRP A 39 -7.78 -13.65 6.41
CA TRP A 39 -7.46 -12.97 7.65
C TRP A 39 -8.17 -11.62 7.77
N THR A 40 -8.66 -11.32 8.96
CA THR A 40 -9.15 -10.02 9.36
C THR A 40 -7.96 -9.09 9.55
N GLY A 41 -8.01 -7.88 9.01
CA GLY A 41 -7.04 -6.83 9.31
C GLY A 41 -7.33 -6.21 10.67
N LEU A 42 -6.31 -6.05 11.51
CA LEU A 42 -6.39 -5.36 12.80
C LEU A 42 -5.47 -4.15 12.83
N GLY A 43 -5.99 -3.01 13.23
CA GLY A 43 -5.24 -1.76 13.28
C GLY A 43 -5.81 -0.76 14.30
N ILE A 44 -5.30 0.45 14.24
CA ILE A 44 -5.68 1.57 15.10
C ILE A 44 -6.32 2.66 14.25
N HIS A 45 -7.58 2.97 14.52
CA HIS A 45 -8.34 4.03 13.86
C HIS A 45 -8.21 5.35 14.64
N PRO A 46 -7.57 6.40 14.05
CA PRO A 46 -7.57 7.73 14.63
C PRO A 46 -8.95 8.38 14.44
N THR A 47 -9.61 8.80 15.51
CA THR A 47 -10.97 9.38 15.45
C THR A 47 -11.00 10.82 14.90
N GLY A 48 -9.82 11.42 14.68
CA GLY A 48 -9.66 12.82 14.28
C GLY A 48 -9.54 13.77 15.48
N LYS A 49 -9.87 13.35 16.66
CA LYS A 49 -9.58 14.10 17.90
C LYS A 49 -8.16 13.78 18.36
N ARG A 50 -7.51 14.79 18.95
CA ARG A 50 -6.16 14.60 19.47
C ARG A 50 -6.13 13.51 20.54
N ASP A 51 -5.17 12.58 20.42
CA ASP A 51 -4.93 11.47 21.34
C ASP A 51 -6.17 10.55 21.59
N ASP A 52 -7.07 10.47 20.59
CA ASP A 52 -8.27 9.63 20.66
C ASP A 52 -8.31 8.61 19.50
N TYR A 53 -8.35 7.34 19.86
CA TYR A 53 -8.24 6.21 18.93
C TYR A 53 -9.28 5.14 19.23
N LYS A 54 -9.60 4.32 18.21
CA LYS A 54 -10.44 3.12 18.29
C LYS A 54 -9.71 1.93 17.72
N LEU A 55 -10.14 0.73 18.06
CA LEU A 55 -9.71 -0.48 17.38
C LEU A 55 -10.26 -0.49 15.95
N ALA A 56 -9.41 -0.68 14.94
CA ALA A 56 -9.83 -0.86 13.56
C ALA A 56 -9.84 -2.35 13.20
N ILE A 57 -10.94 -2.82 12.57
CA ILE A 57 -11.08 -4.19 12.10
C ILE A 57 -11.57 -4.20 10.67
N HIS A 58 -10.79 -4.82 9.78
CA HIS A 58 -11.15 -5.00 8.38
C HIS A 58 -11.43 -6.48 8.12
N VAL A 59 -12.66 -6.81 7.76
CA VAL A 59 -13.11 -8.18 7.49
C VAL A 59 -13.38 -8.40 6.01
N ASN A 60 -13.29 -9.65 5.60
CA ASN A 60 -13.45 -10.05 4.21
C ASN A 60 -14.91 -9.95 3.72
N ASP A 61 -15.85 -10.41 4.53
CA ASP A 61 -17.26 -10.38 4.17
C ASP A 61 -18.18 -10.35 5.41
N LYS A 62 -19.50 -10.36 5.14
CA LYS A 62 -20.51 -10.33 6.19
C LYS A 62 -20.55 -11.59 7.05
N SER A 63 -20.14 -12.75 6.53
CA SER A 63 -20.10 -13.99 7.31
C SER A 63 -18.95 -13.97 8.31
N ASP A 64 -17.78 -13.48 7.90
CA ASP A 64 -16.63 -13.28 8.80
C ASP A 64 -16.99 -12.27 9.90
N LEU A 65 -17.65 -11.16 9.51
CA LEU A 65 -18.13 -10.17 10.48
C LEU A 65 -19.08 -10.78 11.51
N ALA A 66 -20.04 -11.61 11.09
CA ALA A 66 -21.03 -12.21 11.98
C ALA A 66 -20.40 -13.08 13.06
N LEU A 67 -19.24 -13.70 12.79
CA LEU A 67 -18.54 -14.58 13.72
C LEU A 67 -17.82 -13.83 14.84
N ILE A 68 -17.32 -12.62 14.55
CA ILE A 68 -16.45 -11.88 15.50
C ILE A 68 -17.14 -10.65 16.12
N LYS A 69 -18.14 -10.07 15.45
CA LYS A 69 -18.69 -8.75 15.75
C LYS A 69 -19.05 -8.57 17.23
N GLU A 70 -19.96 -9.38 17.75
CA GLU A 70 -20.47 -9.26 19.11
C GLU A 70 -19.35 -9.34 20.16
N LYS A 71 -18.43 -10.31 19.98
CA LYS A 71 -17.33 -10.53 20.92
C LYS A 71 -16.32 -9.39 20.91
N VAL A 72 -16.01 -8.87 19.71
CA VAL A 72 -15.05 -7.76 19.57
C VAL A 72 -15.66 -6.44 20.03
N GLU A 73 -16.92 -6.16 19.69
CA GLU A 73 -17.63 -4.98 20.20
C GLU A 73 -17.71 -4.97 21.74
N TYR A 74 -17.93 -6.14 22.34
CA TYR A 74 -17.91 -6.30 23.79
C TYR A 74 -16.50 -6.04 24.37
N LEU A 75 -15.47 -6.64 23.79
CA LEU A 75 -14.08 -6.45 24.20
C LEU A 75 -13.65 -4.98 24.12
N ALA A 76 -13.98 -4.33 23.00
CA ALA A 76 -13.64 -2.94 22.73
C ALA A 76 -14.59 -1.93 23.40
N LYS A 77 -15.60 -2.39 24.17
CA LYS A 77 -16.62 -1.55 24.81
C LYS A 77 -17.30 -0.58 23.82
N GLY A 78 -17.47 -1.01 22.57
CA GLY A 78 -18.03 -0.20 21.49
C GLY A 78 -17.02 0.75 20.82
N GLU A 79 -15.79 0.87 21.29
CA GLU A 79 -14.77 1.72 20.70
C GLU A 79 -14.01 0.99 19.55
N VAL A 80 -14.76 0.61 18.53
CA VAL A 80 -14.26 -0.12 17.36
C VAL A 80 -14.78 0.49 16.06
N ASP A 81 -13.94 0.51 15.00
CA ASP A 81 -14.31 0.79 13.61
C ASP A 81 -14.20 -0.50 12.82
N ILE A 82 -15.33 -0.98 12.25
CA ILE A 82 -15.37 -2.24 11.52
C ILE A 82 -15.70 -1.97 10.06
N ARG A 83 -14.85 -2.47 9.14
CA ARG A 83 -15.01 -2.33 7.69
C ARG A 83 -15.04 -3.69 7.00
N ILE A 84 -15.93 -3.86 6.01
CA ILE A 84 -15.92 -5.01 5.11
C ILE A 84 -15.12 -4.60 3.87
N THR A 85 -13.90 -5.10 3.75
CA THR A 85 -12.96 -4.71 2.70
C THR A 85 -12.83 -5.75 1.58
N GLY A 86 -13.09 -7.00 1.88
CA GLY A 86 -12.75 -8.10 0.98
C GLY A 86 -11.25 -8.39 0.99
N ASN A 87 -10.82 -9.29 0.14
CA ASN A 87 -9.40 -9.59 -0.05
C ASN A 87 -8.65 -8.39 -0.60
N VAL A 88 -7.44 -8.20 -0.13
CA VAL A 88 -6.52 -7.17 -0.63
C VAL A 88 -5.65 -7.76 -1.73
N TYR A 89 -5.58 -7.08 -2.86
CA TYR A 89 -4.76 -7.44 -4.02
C TYR A 89 -3.98 -6.21 -4.46
N PRO A 90 -2.78 -6.39 -5.05
CA PRO A 90 -2.16 -5.34 -5.87
C PRO A 90 -3.11 -4.93 -7.00
N GLN A 91 -3.08 -3.67 -7.37
CA GLN A 91 -4.02 -3.12 -8.34
C GLN A 91 -3.34 -2.81 -9.68
N ASN A 92 -3.98 -3.13 -10.83
CA ASN A 92 -3.49 -2.90 -12.19
C ASN A 92 -4.60 -2.38 -13.13
N SER A 93 -4.40 -1.24 -13.83
CA SER A 93 -5.27 -0.76 -14.93
C SER A 93 -4.50 0.14 -15.91
N VAL A 94 -5.09 0.46 -17.08
CA VAL A 94 -4.35 0.89 -18.28
C VAL A 94 -4.52 2.38 -18.59
N ARG A 95 -3.41 3.15 -18.63
CA ARG A 95 -3.29 4.38 -19.43
C ARG A 95 -1.86 4.52 -19.96
N PRO A 96 -1.60 4.48 -21.28
CA PRO A 96 -0.27 4.67 -21.83
C PRO A 96 0.15 6.14 -21.71
N TYR A 97 1.27 6.38 -21.08
CA TYR A 97 1.84 7.72 -21.00
C TYR A 97 3.38 7.69 -21.03
N TYR A 98 3.93 7.87 -22.24
CA TYR A 98 5.36 8.14 -22.39
C TYR A 98 5.68 9.55 -21.94
N LYS A 99 6.61 9.73 -21.02
CA LYS A 99 7.05 11.03 -20.54
C LYS A 99 8.55 11.08 -20.30
N ARG A 100 9.18 12.12 -20.81
CA ARG A 100 10.52 12.54 -20.44
C ARG A 100 10.49 14.06 -20.14
N PRO A 101 11.20 14.54 -19.13
CA PRO A 101 11.97 13.79 -18.14
C PRO A 101 11.07 12.90 -17.24
N LEU A 102 11.67 11.88 -16.61
CA LEU A 102 11.00 10.97 -15.70
C LEU A 102 10.52 11.71 -14.45
N SER A 103 9.28 11.50 -14.08
CA SER A 103 8.68 12.06 -12.87
C SER A 103 8.00 10.98 -12.03
N ILE A 104 7.69 11.29 -10.79
CA ILE A 104 6.87 10.41 -9.95
C ILE A 104 5.46 10.24 -10.53
N GLY A 105 4.82 9.12 -10.25
CA GLY A 105 3.47 8.81 -10.74
C GLY A 105 3.45 8.20 -12.14
N LEU A 106 4.57 8.03 -12.82
CA LEU A 106 4.63 7.43 -14.15
C LEU A 106 4.48 5.92 -14.12
N SER A 107 3.92 5.40 -15.22
CA SER A 107 3.82 3.97 -15.50
C SER A 107 5.18 3.35 -15.68
N ILE A 108 5.48 2.26 -14.97
CA ILE A 108 6.71 1.47 -15.10
C ILE A 108 6.42 -0.02 -14.97
N SER A 109 7.26 -0.84 -15.61
CA SER A 109 7.29 -2.29 -15.39
C SER A 109 8.67 -2.86 -15.70
N ARG A 110 8.87 -4.14 -15.40
CA ARG A 110 9.94 -4.94 -16.00
C ARG A 110 9.66 -5.16 -17.50
N THR A 111 10.70 -5.57 -18.22
CA THR A 111 10.61 -5.90 -19.67
C THR A 111 9.90 -7.22 -19.99
N HIS A 112 9.77 -8.15 -19.03
CA HIS A 112 9.04 -9.41 -19.18
C HIS A 112 7.67 -9.35 -18.51
N PRO A 113 6.70 -10.21 -18.90
CA PRO A 113 5.30 -10.06 -18.52
C PRO A 113 5.14 -9.96 -17.00
N THR A 114 4.79 -8.80 -16.56
CA THR A 114 4.55 -8.45 -15.16
C THR A 114 3.51 -7.35 -15.11
N SER A 115 2.87 -7.22 -13.98
CA SER A 115 1.93 -6.12 -13.74
C SER A 115 2.64 -4.78 -13.85
N ALA A 116 2.07 -3.86 -14.60
CA ALA A 116 2.48 -2.46 -14.58
C ALA A 116 2.17 -1.82 -13.22
N GLY A 117 3.02 -0.91 -12.81
CA GLY A 117 2.85 -0.14 -11.59
C GLY A 117 3.35 1.29 -11.76
N THR A 118 3.61 1.94 -10.64
CA THR A 118 3.93 3.36 -10.57
C THR A 118 5.36 3.60 -10.09
N LEU A 119 6.06 4.53 -10.73
CA LEU A 119 7.29 5.12 -10.22
C LEU A 119 6.94 5.97 -9.00
N GLY A 120 7.32 5.50 -7.82
CA GLY A 120 6.95 6.13 -6.55
C GLY A 120 7.73 7.40 -6.28
N CYS A 121 9.03 7.28 -6.12
CA CYS A 121 9.92 8.42 -5.93
C CYS A 121 11.37 8.07 -6.27
N PHE A 122 12.24 9.08 -6.18
CA PHE A 122 13.68 8.90 -6.32
C PHE A 122 14.32 8.82 -4.95
N VAL A 123 15.27 7.89 -4.79
CA VAL A 123 15.96 7.58 -3.54
C VAL A 123 17.44 7.37 -3.78
N GLN A 124 18.22 7.36 -2.71
CA GLN A 124 19.64 6.99 -2.71
C GLN A 124 19.90 5.96 -1.62
N LYS A 125 20.84 5.06 -1.84
CA LYS A 125 21.39 4.26 -0.75
C LYS A 125 22.14 5.19 0.21
N ARG A 126 21.98 4.99 1.50
CA ARG A 126 22.70 5.79 2.49
C ARG A 126 24.20 5.70 2.27
N GLY A 127 24.84 6.84 2.14
CA GLY A 127 26.27 6.95 1.87
C GLY A 127 26.69 6.69 0.41
N GLN A 128 25.77 6.60 -0.54
CA GLN A 128 26.04 6.45 -1.97
C GLN A 128 25.38 7.61 -2.76
N ALA A 129 26.00 7.97 -3.90
CA ALA A 129 25.50 9.06 -4.74
C ALA A 129 24.60 8.60 -5.89
N ASP A 130 24.50 7.27 -6.09
CA ASP A 130 23.68 6.71 -7.18
C ASP A 130 22.21 6.99 -6.95
N LEU A 131 21.55 7.49 -7.99
CA LEU A 131 20.12 7.75 -7.96
C LEU A 131 19.35 6.48 -8.35
N LEU A 132 18.34 6.17 -7.56
CA LEU A 132 17.51 4.97 -7.68
C LEU A 132 16.04 5.39 -7.76
N ILE A 133 15.22 4.64 -8.48
CA ILE A 133 13.76 4.70 -8.37
C ILE A 133 13.28 3.73 -7.30
N LEU A 134 12.23 4.12 -6.58
CA LEU A 134 11.52 3.27 -5.61
C LEU A 134 10.14 2.92 -6.16
N SER A 135 9.77 1.65 -6.04
CA SER A 135 8.42 1.13 -6.28
C SER A 135 8.20 -0.15 -5.45
N CYS A 136 7.12 -0.88 -5.69
CA CYS A 136 6.87 -2.16 -5.04
C CYS A 136 7.73 -3.30 -5.60
N ASN A 137 7.99 -4.34 -4.78
CA ASN A 137 8.60 -5.59 -5.22
C ASN A 137 7.74 -6.25 -6.31
N HIS A 138 6.43 -6.37 -6.10
CA HIS A 138 5.56 -7.00 -7.11
C HIS A 138 5.55 -6.26 -8.45
N VAL A 139 5.93 -4.97 -8.50
CA VAL A 139 6.09 -4.17 -9.73
C VAL A 139 7.48 -4.37 -10.34
N LEU A 140 8.56 -4.12 -9.58
CA LEU A 140 9.93 -4.13 -10.11
C LEU A 140 10.56 -5.52 -10.09
N ALA A 141 10.16 -6.39 -9.15
CA ALA A 141 10.75 -7.70 -8.96
C ALA A 141 9.76 -8.87 -9.16
N ASN A 142 8.55 -8.59 -9.71
CA ASN A 142 7.55 -9.60 -10.05
C ASN A 142 7.32 -10.61 -8.91
N THR A 143 7.03 -10.12 -7.71
CA THR A 143 6.80 -10.97 -6.55
C THR A 143 7.95 -11.98 -6.33
N ASN A 144 9.19 -11.47 -6.30
CA ASN A 144 10.48 -12.17 -6.15
C ASN A 144 10.97 -12.97 -7.39
N ASN A 145 10.28 -12.93 -8.53
CA ASN A 145 10.65 -13.71 -9.72
C ASN A 145 11.60 -12.96 -10.67
N ALA A 146 12.20 -11.87 -10.21
CA ALA A 146 13.18 -11.09 -10.97
C ALA A 146 14.61 -11.39 -10.54
N HIS A 147 15.55 -11.04 -11.41
CA HIS A 147 16.98 -11.06 -11.12
C HIS A 147 17.51 -9.63 -10.99
N ILE A 148 18.48 -9.43 -10.09
CA ILE A 148 19.19 -8.16 -10.01
C ILE A 148 19.82 -7.85 -11.36
N GLY A 149 19.63 -6.61 -11.83
CA GLY A 149 20.03 -6.17 -13.17
C GLY A 149 18.93 -6.23 -14.23
N ASP A 150 17.78 -6.84 -13.93
CA ASP A 150 16.64 -6.84 -14.88
C ASP A 150 16.21 -5.41 -15.23
N SER A 151 15.93 -5.19 -16.53
CA SER A 151 15.58 -3.87 -17.05
C SER A 151 14.17 -3.43 -16.63
N ILE A 152 14.08 -2.19 -16.23
CA ILE A 152 12.83 -1.47 -15.92
C ILE A 152 12.58 -0.45 -17.01
N ILE A 153 11.39 -0.42 -17.56
CA ILE A 153 11.01 0.45 -18.66
C ILE A 153 9.91 1.46 -18.28
N GLN A 154 9.83 2.54 -19.04
CA GLN A 154 8.79 3.56 -18.95
C GLN A 154 8.40 4.06 -20.36
N PRO A 155 7.11 3.94 -20.75
CA PRO A 155 6.00 3.37 -19.98
C PRO A 155 6.13 1.87 -19.76
N ALA A 156 5.26 1.29 -18.92
CA ALA A 156 5.16 -0.15 -18.76
C ALA A 156 4.83 -0.86 -20.08
N VAL A 157 5.20 -2.15 -20.21
CA VAL A 157 4.87 -2.97 -21.39
C VAL A 157 3.37 -2.95 -21.68
N GLU A 158 2.53 -3.09 -20.67
CA GLU A 158 1.07 -3.02 -20.78
C GLU A 158 0.56 -1.68 -21.33
N ASP A 159 1.34 -0.61 -21.16
CA ASP A 159 1.02 0.73 -21.64
C ASP A 159 1.72 1.08 -22.96
N GLY A 160 2.23 0.05 -23.66
CA GLY A 160 2.85 0.18 -24.98
C GLY A 160 4.33 0.49 -24.93
N GLY A 161 5.00 0.38 -23.78
CA GLY A 161 6.45 0.55 -23.65
C GLY A 161 7.24 -0.48 -24.44
N ASN A 162 8.32 -0.02 -25.06
CA ASN A 162 9.22 -0.85 -25.87
C ASN A 162 10.42 -1.32 -25.01
N PRO A 163 10.54 -2.64 -24.72
CA PRO A 163 11.65 -3.18 -23.92
C PRO A 163 13.04 -2.93 -24.48
N GLU A 164 13.17 -2.75 -25.80
CA GLU A 164 14.48 -2.57 -26.46
C GLU A 164 15.00 -1.13 -26.38
N THR A 165 14.11 -0.14 -26.31
CA THR A 165 14.48 1.27 -26.46
C THR A 165 14.14 2.15 -25.25
N GLU A 166 13.30 1.68 -24.34
CA GLU A 166 12.73 2.52 -23.26
C GLU A 166 13.16 2.08 -21.86
N CYS A 167 14.32 1.42 -21.76
CA CYS A 167 14.92 1.05 -20.48
C CYS A 167 15.40 2.31 -19.74
N ILE A 168 14.82 2.55 -18.56
CA ILE A 168 15.11 3.71 -17.69
C ILE A 168 16.00 3.38 -16.50
N ALA A 169 15.97 2.12 -16.05
CA ALA A 169 16.68 1.70 -14.86
C ALA A 169 16.92 0.18 -14.87
N ASN A 170 17.79 -0.29 -13.99
CA ASN A 170 18.02 -1.72 -13.78
C ASN A 170 17.75 -2.08 -12.32
N LEU A 171 17.03 -3.18 -12.09
CA LEU A 171 16.70 -3.67 -10.74
C LEU A 171 17.97 -3.80 -9.90
N TYR A 172 17.98 -3.11 -8.75
CA TYR A 172 19.15 -3.05 -7.88
C TYR A 172 19.00 -3.92 -6.64
N GLU A 173 17.84 -3.84 -5.97
CA GLU A 173 17.54 -4.58 -4.74
C GLU A 173 16.04 -4.63 -4.50
N PHE A 174 15.57 -5.66 -3.80
CA PHE A 174 14.18 -5.76 -3.37
C PHE A 174 14.06 -6.49 -2.02
N ILE A 175 13.01 -6.16 -1.27
CA ILE A 175 12.64 -6.88 -0.06
C ILE A 175 11.91 -8.15 -0.47
N GLN A 176 12.44 -9.31 -0.10
CA GLN A 176 11.86 -10.59 -0.46
C GLN A 176 10.54 -10.83 0.29
N LEU A 177 9.45 -11.01 -0.44
CA LEU A 177 8.15 -11.38 0.10
C LEU A 177 8.12 -12.88 0.44
N ARG A 178 7.60 -13.22 1.61
CA ARG A 178 7.60 -14.59 2.15
C ARG A 178 6.23 -14.95 2.69
N ALA A 179 5.67 -16.07 2.23
CA ALA A 179 4.44 -16.62 2.79
C ALA A 179 4.68 -17.21 4.19
N GLY A 180 3.65 -17.17 5.04
CA GLY A 180 3.66 -17.82 6.34
C GLY A 180 4.50 -17.16 7.43
N GLN A 181 5.04 -15.97 7.18
CA GLN A 181 5.76 -15.17 8.16
C GLN A 181 5.50 -13.67 7.95
N PRO A 182 5.72 -12.83 8.98
CA PRO A 182 5.60 -11.37 8.84
C PRO A 182 6.59 -10.81 7.82
N ASN A 183 6.14 -9.85 7.02
CA ASN A 183 6.95 -9.11 6.05
C ASN A 183 6.93 -7.63 6.40
N PHE A 184 8.06 -6.95 6.27
CA PHE A 184 8.18 -5.54 6.66
C PHE A 184 7.63 -4.59 5.61
N ALA A 185 7.92 -4.84 4.32
CA ALA A 185 7.40 -4.04 3.23
C ALA A 185 7.42 -4.79 1.90
N ASP A 186 6.53 -4.37 1.00
CA ASP A 186 6.55 -4.71 -0.42
C ASP A 186 7.25 -3.56 -1.14
N ALA A 187 8.56 -3.65 -1.34
CA ALA A 187 9.35 -2.59 -1.92
C ALA A 187 10.56 -3.11 -2.70
N ALA A 188 10.93 -2.37 -3.73
CA ALA A 188 12.11 -2.61 -4.56
C ALA A 188 12.68 -1.30 -5.09
N ILE A 189 13.99 -1.31 -5.40
CA ILE A 189 14.69 -0.17 -5.97
C ILE A 189 15.44 -0.58 -7.24
N ALA A 190 15.52 0.34 -8.20
CA ALA A 190 16.25 0.14 -9.44
C ALA A 190 17.14 1.34 -9.75
N LYS A 191 18.39 1.08 -10.22
CA LYS A 191 19.37 2.11 -10.52
C LYS A 191 19.04 2.79 -11.83
N VAL A 192 18.93 4.12 -11.81
CA VAL A 192 18.61 4.95 -12.98
C VAL A 192 19.76 4.93 -13.97
N ASN A 193 19.46 4.73 -15.27
CA ASN A 193 20.45 4.70 -16.32
C ASN A 193 20.96 6.07 -16.72
N ASN A 194 20.05 7.08 -16.76
CA ASN A 194 20.40 8.46 -17.15
C ASN A 194 19.78 9.48 -16.20
N ILE A 195 20.60 10.04 -15.33
CA ILE A 195 20.16 11.03 -14.33
C ILE A 195 19.72 12.38 -14.94
N ASN A 196 20.12 12.67 -16.19
CA ASN A 196 19.71 13.91 -16.88
C ASN A 196 18.27 13.84 -17.40
N GLU A 197 17.67 12.67 -17.43
CA GLU A 197 16.27 12.46 -17.83
C GLU A 197 15.28 12.49 -16.67
N ILE A 198 15.64 13.05 -15.53
CA ILE A 198 14.79 13.11 -14.34
C ILE A 198 14.22 14.48 -14.13
N GLU A 199 12.91 14.55 -13.93
CA GLU A 199 12.23 15.77 -13.51
C GLU A 199 12.52 16.04 -12.03
N ARG A 200 13.20 17.15 -11.77
CA ARG A 200 13.57 17.57 -10.41
C ARG A 200 12.43 18.25 -9.65
N LEU A 201 11.28 18.46 -10.29
CA LEU A 201 10.12 19.08 -9.66
C LEU A 201 9.24 17.98 -9.03
N CYS A 202 9.01 18.10 -7.74
CA CYS A 202 8.02 17.27 -7.05
C CYS A 202 6.62 17.77 -7.44
N PRO A 203 5.69 16.90 -7.93
CA PRO A 203 4.31 17.29 -8.21
C PRO A 203 3.53 17.69 -6.96
N PHE A 204 4.04 17.37 -5.79
CA PHE A 204 3.47 17.76 -4.50
C PHE A 204 4.03 19.10 -4.00
N HIS A 205 3.87 20.16 -4.80
CA HIS A 205 4.18 21.49 -4.31
C HIS A 205 3.13 21.92 -3.28
N GLU A 206 3.55 22.45 -2.14
CA GLU A 206 2.67 22.81 -1.00
C GLU A 206 1.45 23.65 -1.43
N SER A 207 1.64 24.61 -2.37
CA SER A 207 0.56 25.43 -2.91
C SER A 207 -0.49 24.64 -3.68
N ASN A 208 -0.10 23.60 -4.43
CA ASN A 208 -1.01 22.75 -5.19
C ASN A 208 -1.78 21.80 -4.28
N LEU A 209 -1.11 21.25 -3.28
CA LEU A 209 -1.73 20.39 -2.26
C LEU A 209 -2.73 21.20 -1.43
N LEU A 210 -2.36 22.40 -0.96
CA LEU A 210 -3.26 23.27 -0.21
C LEU A 210 -4.53 23.62 -1.00
N GLN A 211 -4.44 23.88 -2.31
CA GLN A 211 -5.62 24.12 -3.14
C GLN A 211 -6.52 22.90 -3.26
N LEU A 212 -5.95 21.70 -3.36
CA LEU A 212 -6.69 20.43 -3.39
C LEU A 212 -7.37 20.15 -2.07
N PHE A 213 -6.66 20.33 -0.96
CA PHE A 213 -7.17 20.10 0.39
C PHE A 213 -8.22 21.16 0.81
N CYS A 214 -8.14 22.40 0.29
CA CYS A 214 -9.13 23.44 0.55
C CYS A 214 -10.45 23.27 -0.23
N ARG A 215 -10.50 22.40 -1.24
CA ARG A 215 -11.75 22.12 -1.99
C ARG A 215 -12.69 21.15 -1.29
N GLY A 216 -12.22 20.43 -0.25
CA GLY A 216 -13.04 19.53 0.56
C GLY A 216 -13.47 20.19 1.87
N GLU A 217 -14.70 19.92 2.33
CA GLU A 217 -15.16 20.29 3.67
C GLU A 217 -14.48 19.40 4.71
N TYR A 218 -13.16 19.57 4.92
CA TYR A 218 -12.45 18.87 5.98
C TYR A 218 -12.57 19.66 7.26
N LEU A 219 -13.04 18.98 8.30
CA LEU A 219 -12.95 19.52 9.65
C LEU A 219 -11.45 19.75 9.96
N GLU A 220 -11.12 20.91 10.45
CA GLU A 220 -9.72 21.29 10.74
C GLU A 220 -9.04 20.29 11.68
N GLU A 221 -9.81 19.66 12.56
CA GLU A 221 -9.39 18.61 13.48
C GLU A 221 -8.85 17.33 12.79
N THR A 222 -9.31 16.98 11.59
CA THR A 222 -8.89 15.77 10.85
C THR A 222 -7.91 16.05 9.72
N ARG A 223 -7.54 17.32 9.52
CA ARG A 223 -6.66 17.76 8.42
C ARG A 223 -5.31 17.04 8.40
N HIS A 224 -4.77 16.71 9.57
CA HIS A 224 -3.50 15.98 9.72
C HIS A 224 -3.57 14.53 9.21
N LEU A 225 -4.78 13.97 9.03
CA LEU A 225 -4.99 12.63 8.50
C LEU A 225 -5.12 12.61 6.97
N VAL A 226 -5.23 13.77 6.33
CA VAL A 226 -5.41 13.87 4.87
C VAL A 226 -4.09 13.61 4.16
N VAL A 227 -4.16 12.80 3.11
CA VAL A 227 -3.01 12.35 2.33
C VAL A 227 -3.31 12.41 0.85
N ALA A 228 -2.26 12.49 0.03
CA ALA A 228 -2.37 12.50 -1.42
C ALA A 228 -1.33 11.59 -2.07
N LYS A 229 -1.60 11.15 -3.29
CA LYS A 229 -0.65 10.44 -4.15
C LYS A 229 -0.85 10.80 -5.61
N VAL A 230 0.17 10.55 -6.42
CA VAL A 230 0.04 10.49 -7.88
C VAL A 230 0.37 9.08 -8.33
N GLY A 231 -0.54 8.47 -9.06
CA GLY A 231 -0.38 7.11 -9.56
C GLY A 231 -0.62 7.01 -11.06
N ARG A 232 -0.13 5.94 -11.64
CA ARG A 232 -0.24 5.62 -13.07
C ARG A 232 -1.68 5.68 -13.57
N SER A 233 -2.61 5.14 -12.81
CA SER A 233 -3.98 4.91 -13.25
C SER A 233 -4.93 6.02 -12.84
N SER A 234 -4.94 6.39 -11.58
CA SER A 234 -5.88 7.38 -11.05
C SER A 234 -5.31 8.81 -11.01
N ASN A 235 -4.06 9.03 -11.44
CA ASN A 235 -3.38 10.33 -11.32
C ASN A 235 -3.34 10.83 -9.86
N LEU A 236 -3.58 12.14 -9.67
CA LEU A 236 -3.63 12.75 -8.35
C LEU A 236 -4.94 12.43 -7.65
N THR A 237 -4.84 11.75 -6.52
CA THR A 237 -5.99 11.43 -5.66
C THR A 237 -5.70 11.86 -4.23
N VAL A 238 -6.77 12.08 -3.48
CA VAL A 238 -6.73 12.48 -2.07
C VAL A 238 -7.51 11.46 -1.24
N GLY A 239 -7.00 11.13 -0.07
CA GLY A 239 -7.61 10.22 0.87
C GLY A 239 -7.39 10.64 2.30
N ARG A 240 -7.85 9.83 3.21
CA ARG A 240 -7.66 10.03 4.65
C ARG A 240 -7.14 8.75 5.30
N ILE A 241 -6.19 8.86 6.21
CA ILE A 241 -5.75 7.75 7.03
C ILE A 241 -6.95 7.22 7.81
N ASN A 242 -7.32 5.97 7.53
CA ASN A 242 -8.41 5.27 8.20
C ASN A 242 -7.91 4.45 9.38
N ALA A 243 -6.75 3.78 9.23
CA ALA A 243 -6.12 3.03 10.31
C ALA A 243 -4.60 2.96 10.11
N VAL A 244 -3.87 2.86 11.20
CA VAL A 244 -2.42 2.63 11.22
C VAL A 244 -2.10 1.35 11.97
N GLU A 245 -0.84 0.90 11.88
CA GLU A 245 -0.38 -0.36 12.48
C GLU A 245 -1.32 -1.53 12.12
N MET A 246 -1.81 -1.53 10.87
CA MET A 246 -2.74 -2.54 10.39
C MET A 246 -1.98 -3.82 10.06
N GLU A 247 -2.29 -4.88 10.78
CA GLU A 247 -1.85 -6.22 10.39
C GLU A 247 -2.83 -6.76 9.34
N GLN A 248 -2.33 -6.95 8.11
CA GLN A 248 -3.16 -7.32 6.96
C GLN A 248 -2.47 -8.35 6.07
N GLN A 249 -3.26 -9.27 5.50
CA GLN A 249 -2.82 -10.16 4.43
C GLN A 249 -3.09 -9.54 3.07
N VAL A 250 -2.09 -9.63 2.20
CA VAL A 250 -2.19 -9.26 0.79
C VAL A 250 -2.00 -10.51 -0.06
N LEU A 251 -2.83 -10.66 -1.08
CA LEU A 251 -2.77 -11.79 -2.01
C LEU A 251 -2.02 -11.36 -3.27
N TYR A 252 -0.87 -11.97 -3.51
CA TYR A 252 -0.08 -11.78 -4.71
C TYR A 252 -0.27 -12.94 -5.67
N GLU A 253 -0.46 -12.64 -6.95
CA GLU A 253 -0.33 -13.64 -8.00
C GLU A 253 1.16 -13.97 -8.17
N ASN A 254 1.49 -15.25 -8.20
CA ASN A 254 2.85 -15.72 -8.35
C ASN A 254 2.84 -17.00 -9.20
N ASN A 255 3.23 -16.88 -10.48
CA ASN A 255 3.31 -17.99 -11.44
C ASN A 255 2.03 -18.85 -11.52
N GLY A 256 0.87 -18.19 -11.63
CA GLY A 256 -0.44 -18.85 -11.76
C GLY A 256 -1.03 -19.39 -10.45
N SER A 257 -0.39 -19.12 -9.33
CA SER A 257 -0.90 -19.39 -7.98
C SER A 257 -0.98 -18.11 -7.15
N TYR A 258 -1.68 -18.16 -6.01
CA TYR A 258 -1.72 -17.02 -5.09
C TYR A 258 -0.84 -17.26 -3.88
N MET A 259 0.01 -16.29 -3.57
CA MET A 259 0.82 -16.23 -2.36
C MET A 259 0.19 -15.25 -1.36
N LYS A 260 -0.10 -15.72 -0.14
CA LYS A 260 -0.57 -14.89 0.97
C LYS A 260 0.63 -14.34 1.73
N VAL A 261 0.72 -13.03 1.80
CA VAL A 261 1.81 -12.32 2.49
C VAL A 261 1.20 -11.48 3.62
N THR A 262 1.66 -11.68 4.83
CA THR A 262 1.20 -10.93 6.01
C THR A 262 2.13 -9.76 6.26
N PHE A 263 1.57 -8.56 6.37
CA PHE A 263 2.25 -7.34 6.78
C PHE A 263 1.71 -6.90 8.14
N PRO A 264 2.54 -6.77 9.17
CA PRO A 264 2.08 -6.42 10.53
C PRO A 264 1.82 -4.92 10.72
N ASN A 265 2.23 -4.08 9.79
CA ASN A 265 2.23 -2.64 9.99
C ASN A 265 1.94 -1.85 8.71
N LEU A 266 0.75 -2.06 8.12
CA LEU A 266 0.29 -1.22 7.01
C LEU A 266 -0.50 -0.01 7.52
N THR A 267 -0.56 1.04 6.69
CA THR A 267 -1.50 2.15 6.84
C THR A 267 -2.67 1.93 5.89
N ALA A 268 -3.89 1.91 6.43
CA ALA A 268 -5.11 1.88 5.64
C ALA A 268 -5.57 3.31 5.34
N ILE A 269 -5.90 3.57 4.08
CA ILE A 269 -6.30 4.89 3.59
C ILE A 269 -7.66 4.76 2.91
N GLU A 270 -8.59 5.59 3.31
CA GLU A 270 -9.93 5.69 2.72
C GLU A 270 -9.97 6.85 1.71
N GLY A 271 -10.49 6.57 0.53
CA GLY A 271 -10.73 7.59 -0.48
C GLY A 271 -11.79 8.59 -0.03
N LEU A 272 -11.72 9.81 -0.50
CA LEU A 272 -12.62 10.89 -0.11
C LEU A 272 -13.76 11.05 -1.12
N ASN A 273 -14.86 11.68 -0.68
CA ASN A 273 -16.03 11.95 -1.52
C ASN A 273 -16.64 10.70 -2.17
N ASN A 274 -16.49 9.54 -1.53
CA ASN A 274 -16.92 8.24 -2.07
C ASN A 274 -16.20 7.85 -3.37
N GLU A 275 -14.99 8.37 -3.59
CA GLU A 275 -14.12 8.01 -4.71
C GLU A 275 -12.96 7.15 -4.22
N PRO A 276 -12.48 6.17 -5.00
CA PRO A 276 -11.30 5.37 -4.63
C PRO A 276 -10.04 6.23 -4.47
N PHE A 277 -9.26 5.94 -3.42
CA PHE A 277 -7.93 6.55 -3.28
C PHE A 277 -6.94 6.00 -4.29
N SER A 278 -7.07 4.72 -4.66
CA SER A 278 -6.21 4.10 -5.66
C SER A 278 -6.98 3.18 -6.59
N GLU A 279 -6.46 3.03 -7.80
CA GLU A 279 -6.90 2.09 -8.82
C GLU A 279 -5.80 1.09 -9.16
N LEU A 280 -6.16 0.05 -9.90
CA LEU A 280 -5.22 -0.94 -10.43
C LEU A 280 -4.09 -0.25 -11.23
N GLY A 281 -2.83 -0.50 -10.87
CA GLY A 281 -1.65 0.13 -11.48
C GLY A 281 -1.03 1.27 -10.67
N ASP A 282 -1.71 1.74 -9.62
CA ASP A 282 -1.17 2.75 -8.71
C ASP A 282 -0.17 2.17 -7.69
N SER A 283 -0.04 0.86 -7.61
CA SER A 283 0.95 0.18 -6.75
C SER A 283 2.35 0.75 -6.97
N GLY A 284 3.03 1.07 -5.87
CA GLY A 284 4.32 1.74 -5.88
C GLY A 284 4.25 3.26 -5.85
N SER A 285 3.06 3.88 -5.88
CA SER A 285 2.91 5.33 -5.68
C SER A 285 3.42 5.75 -4.32
N ILE A 286 4.14 6.87 -4.27
CA ILE A 286 4.47 7.53 -3.01
C ILE A 286 3.25 8.28 -2.48
N ILE A 287 2.98 8.16 -1.19
CA ILE A 287 1.91 8.86 -0.50
C ILE A 287 2.52 9.95 0.36
N VAL A 288 1.95 11.14 0.29
CA VAL A 288 2.42 12.31 1.03
C VAL A 288 1.34 12.88 1.95
N ASN A 289 1.76 13.51 3.02
CA ASN A 289 0.89 14.31 3.89
C ASN A 289 0.61 15.71 3.29
N ILE A 290 -0.14 16.53 4.00
CA ILE A 290 -0.49 17.91 3.58
C ILE A 290 0.70 18.84 3.35
N LYS A 291 1.88 18.51 3.88
CA LYS A 291 3.12 19.26 3.68
C LYS A 291 3.93 18.77 2.49
N GLY A 292 3.47 17.70 1.80
CA GLY A 292 4.23 17.04 0.75
C GLY A 292 5.33 16.10 1.28
N GLU A 293 5.35 15.80 2.58
CA GLU A 293 6.29 14.87 3.18
C GLU A 293 5.85 13.44 2.90
N PRO A 294 6.71 12.58 2.34
CA PRO A 294 6.41 11.16 2.12
C PRO A 294 6.12 10.43 3.43
N ILE A 295 5.01 9.68 3.44
CA ILE A 295 4.56 8.90 4.59
C ILE A 295 4.35 7.42 4.30
N GLY A 296 4.19 7.05 3.03
CA GLY A 296 3.93 5.66 2.69
C GLY A 296 4.20 5.32 1.24
N LEU A 297 4.35 4.02 0.96
CA LEU A 297 4.45 3.42 -0.36
C LEU A 297 3.21 2.54 -0.60
N LEU A 298 2.41 2.86 -1.60
CA LEU A 298 1.15 2.18 -1.89
C LEU A 298 1.39 0.72 -2.32
N VAL A 299 0.78 -0.22 -1.61
CA VAL A 299 0.83 -1.66 -1.92
C VAL A 299 -0.32 -2.08 -2.83
N GLY A 300 -1.54 -1.71 -2.47
CA GLY A 300 -2.73 -2.13 -3.19
C GLY A 300 -4.02 -1.65 -2.53
N GLY A 301 -5.15 -2.13 -3.02
CA GLY A 301 -6.49 -1.77 -2.52
C GLY A 301 -7.38 -2.96 -2.25
N ALA A 302 -8.43 -2.71 -1.50
CA ALA A 302 -9.45 -3.68 -1.15
C ALA A 302 -10.39 -3.94 -2.34
N ARG A 303 -10.56 -5.21 -2.73
CA ARG A 303 -11.33 -5.56 -3.94
C ARG A 303 -12.83 -5.30 -3.81
N LYS A 304 -13.41 -5.53 -2.64
CA LYS A 304 -14.85 -5.33 -2.41
C LYS A 304 -15.18 -3.90 -1.98
N ASN A 305 -14.32 -3.30 -1.17
CA ASN A 305 -14.44 -1.90 -0.79
C ASN A 305 -13.31 -1.11 -1.45
N GLN A 306 -13.53 -0.69 -2.68
CA GLN A 306 -12.55 0.06 -3.49
C GLN A 306 -12.12 1.39 -2.84
N LEU A 307 -12.84 1.86 -1.83
CA LEU A 307 -12.48 3.07 -1.10
C LEU A 307 -11.26 2.88 -0.20
N ILE A 308 -10.93 1.63 0.19
CA ILE A 308 -9.81 1.36 1.11
C ILE A 308 -8.57 0.88 0.34
N SER A 309 -7.47 1.56 0.57
CA SER A 309 -6.13 1.26 0.06
C SER A 309 -5.16 1.01 1.21
N TYR A 310 -4.07 0.29 0.95
CA TYR A 310 -3.06 -0.06 1.95
C TYR A 310 -1.67 0.34 1.49
N ALA A 311 -0.88 0.87 2.42
CA ALA A 311 0.47 1.34 2.16
C ALA A 311 1.47 0.85 3.23
N ASN A 312 2.70 0.56 2.81
CA ASN A 312 3.82 0.40 3.74
C ASN A 312 4.21 1.77 4.29
N PRO A 313 4.44 1.94 5.61
CA PRO A 313 5.06 3.14 6.15
C PRO A 313 6.42 3.39 5.50
N ILE A 314 6.69 4.62 5.08
CA ILE A 314 7.92 4.93 4.31
C ILE A 314 9.19 4.74 5.15
N GLU A 315 9.12 4.95 6.45
CA GLU A 315 10.24 4.76 7.36
C GLU A 315 10.71 3.30 7.36
N LEU A 316 9.78 2.33 7.37
CA LEU A 316 10.10 0.90 7.29
C LEU A 316 10.75 0.56 5.94
N VAL A 317 10.22 1.09 4.85
CA VAL A 317 10.80 0.91 3.50
C VAL A 317 12.23 1.44 3.47
N CYS A 318 12.45 2.66 3.98
CA CYS A 318 13.76 3.29 4.02
C CYS A 318 14.75 2.52 4.91
N GLN A 319 14.27 1.98 6.01
CA GLN A 319 15.09 1.18 6.94
C GLN A 319 15.50 -0.15 6.30
N GLU A 320 14.55 -0.91 5.78
CA GLU A 320 14.79 -2.25 5.22
C GLU A 320 15.69 -2.22 3.98
N LEU A 321 15.51 -1.23 3.11
CA LEU A 321 16.35 -1.05 1.93
C LEU A 321 17.59 -0.19 2.19
N ASN A 322 17.82 0.29 3.41
CA ASN A 322 18.92 1.21 3.77
C ASN A 322 19.04 2.40 2.79
N ILE A 323 17.92 3.06 2.54
CA ILE A 323 17.81 4.19 1.61
C ILE A 323 17.40 5.47 2.34
N GLU A 324 17.58 6.58 1.65
CA GLU A 324 17.03 7.88 1.99
C GLU A 324 16.38 8.51 0.76
N LEU A 325 15.41 9.38 0.99
CA LEU A 325 14.77 10.12 -0.09
C LEU A 325 15.81 11.02 -0.74
N ALA A 326 15.87 11.02 -2.08
CA ALA A 326 16.80 11.87 -2.79
C ALA A 326 16.41 13.34 -2.54
N HIS A 327 17.24 14.06 -1.79
CA HIS A 327 17.10 15.49 -1.62
C HIS A 327 17.44 16.19 -2.94
N ARG A 328 16.77 17.29 -3.18
CA ARG A 328 16.89 18.14 -4.37
C ARG A 328 18.20 18.90 -4.44
#